data_fe9e69a69d3ef4627134a448fa60feaa
#
_entry.id   fe9e69a69d3ef4627134a448fa60feaa
#
_cell.length_a   1.000
_cell.length_b   1.000
_cell.length_c   1.000
_cell.angle_alpha   90.00
_cell.angle_beta   90.00
_cell.angle_gamma   90.00
#
_symmetry.space_group_name_H-M   'P 1'
#
loop_
_entity.id
_entity.type
_entity.pdbx_description
1 polymer ?
#
loop_
_entity_poly.entity_id
_entity_poly.type
_entity_poly.pdbx_seq_one_letter_code
_entity_poly.pdbx_strand_id
1 'polypeptide(L)'
;GSEMCIRDSYETIGSYASMGARFNVANQMISVSLKNSSSEVTKPEETTKAQETTKATEAATKETQAPTKATEASSVSTKGEKLILNANDVSTGKIKSSTVVDGLKIVATSKKTVTVDKSDKDYKNISFTKRIKLSGAGSKSARAIAFKTAGDSKVKIYATSSDTDTSRLIKIIDKNGNDVTSTAKIPGSSLKSVSFRLDEAGEYYIVSESGGVNIYYVEVSNGIAY
;
A
#
# COMPACT_ATOMS: atom_id res chain seq x y z
N GLY A 1 24.06 34.98 -3.64
CA GLY A 1 22.82 34.21 -3.55
C GLY A 1 22.98 32.72 -3.24
N SER A 2 24.15 32.12 -3.44
CA SER A 2 24.29 30.66 -3.22
C SER A 2 24.59 30.24 -1.77
N GLU A 3 25.02 31.16 -0.93
CA GLU A 3 25.30 30.85 0.49
C GLU A 3 24.03 30.74 1.36
N MET A 4 22.96 31.45 0.97
CA MET A 4 21.71 31.44 1.75
C MET A 4 20.96 30.12 1.65
N CYS A 5 21.04 29.43 0.50
CA CYS A 5 20.39 28.11 0.32
C CYS A 5 21.04 26.98 1.13
N ILE A 6 22.36 27.06 1.38
CA ILE A 6 23.09 26.04 2.15
C ILE A 6 22.81 26.18 3.65
N ARG A 7 22.68 27.40 4.15
CA ARG A 7 22.34 27.65 5.57
C ARG A 7 20.93 27.18 5.93
N ASP A 8 19.96 27.50 5.10
CA ASP A 8 18.57 27.10 5.35
C ASP A 8 18.41 25.56 5.31
N SER A 9 19.16 24.90 4.44
CA SER A 9 19.17 23.42 4.40
C SER A 9 19.79 22.79 5.65
N TYR A 10 20.82 23.40 6.23
CA TYR A 10 21.47 22.92 7.44
C TYR A 10 20.62 23.13 8.71
N GLU A 11 19.95 24.25 8.82
CA GLU A 11 19.03 24.52 9.93
C GLU A 11 17.83 23.57 9.90
N THR A 12 17.30 23.30 8.71
CA THR A 12 16.20 22.35 8.53
C THR A 12 16.61 20.92 8.94
N ILE A 13 17.82 20.49 8.56
CA ILE A 13 18.36 19.16 8.93
C ILE A 13 18.55 19.08 10.47
N GLY A 14 19.11 20.11 11.09
CA GLY A 14 19.27 20.17 12.54
C GLY A 14 17.94 20.10 13.30
N SER A 15 16.93 20.80 12.79
CA SER A 15 15.57 20.79 13.37
C SER A 15 14.92 19.41 13.30
N TYR A 16 15.07 18.69 12.18
CA TYR A 16 14.54 17.33 12.04
C TYR A 16 15.30 16.31 12.89
N ALA A 17 16.60 16.46 13.06
CA ALA A 17 17.38 15.59 13.93
C ALA A 17 16.93 15.67 15.40
N SER A 18 16.52 16.85 15.85
CA SER A 18 15.98 17.04 17.21
C SER A 18 14.60 16.39 17.42
N MET A 19 13.87 16.11 16.33
CA MET A 19 12.54 15.47 16.36
C MET A 19 12.60 13.94 16.18
N GLY A 20 13.79 13.33 16.15
CA GLY A 20 13.95 11.90 16.01
C GLY A 20 13.60 11.35 14.62
N ALA A 21 13.60 12.20 13.59
CA ALA A 21 13.37 11.79 12.22
C ALA A 21 14.48 10.84 11.72
N ARG A 22 14.11 9.88 10.88
CA ARG A 22 15.04 8.96 10.23
C ARG A 22 15.50 9.54 8.91
N PHE A 23 16.80 9.60 8.70
CA PHE A 23 17.40 10.03 7.45
C PHE A 23 18.01 8.84 6.72
N ASN A 24 17.76 8.75 5.44
CA ASN A 24 18.41 7.78 4.58
C ASN A 24 19.52 8.51 3.83
N VAL A 25 20.76 8.31 4.22
CA VAL A 25 21.93 8.85 3.54
C VAL A 25 22.68 7.67 2.92
N ALA A 26 22.81 7.68 1.62
CA ALA A 26 23.59 6.70 0.84
C ALA A 26 23.20 5.24 1.12
N ASN A 27 21.91 4.90 1.00
CA ASN A 27 21.35 3.56 1.22
C ASN A 27 21.61 2.94 2.61
N GLN A 28 22.02 3.73 3.60
CA GLN A 28 22.14 3.27 4.98
C GLN A 28 21.09 3.95 5.86
N MET A 29 20.26 3.16 6.50
CA MET A 29 19.35 3.66 7.54
C MET A 29 20.15 3.93 8.82
N ILE A 30 20.32 5.20 9.18
CA ILE A 30 20.84 5.57 10.49
C ILE A 30 19.65 5.65 11.44
N SER A 31 19.52 4.67 12.32
CA SER A 31 18.56 4.72 13.42
C SER A 31 19.18 5.48 14.58
N VAL A 32 18.70 6.69 14.85
CA VAL A 32 19.07 7.41 16.08
C VAL A 32 18.15 6.90 17.18
N SER A 33 18.69 6.07 18.06
CA SER A 33 17.99 5.62 19.28
C SER A 33 18.20 6.68 20.35
N LEU A 34 17.16 7.44 20.68
CA LEU A 34 17.16 8.26 21.87
C LEU A 34 17.02 7.32 23.08
N LYS A 35 18.10 7.09 23.79
CA LYS A 35 18.02 6.57 25.15
C LYS A 35 17.36 7.64 26.01
N ASN A 36 16.13 7.42 26.39
CA ASN A 36 15.53 8.15 27.51
C ASN A 36 16.26 7.70 28.77
N SER A 37 17.15 8.55 29.25
CA SER A 37 17.63 8.50 30.60
C SER A 37 16.58 9.15 31.50
N SER A 38 15.63 8.40 32.00
CA SER A 38 14.94 8.75 33.21
C SER A 38 15.47 7.82 34.31
N SER A 39 16.41 8.35 35.04
CA SER A 39 16.76 7.87 36.35
C SER A 39 15.59 8.10 37.28
N GLU A 40 15.08 7.03 37.90
CA GLU A 40 14.64 7.12 39.27
C GLU A 40 14.80 5.80 39.97
N VAL A 41 15.56 5.91 40.98
CA VAL A 41 15.95 4.96 41.99
C VAL A 41 14.78 4.70 42.93
N THR A 42 14.48 3.43 43.20
CA THR A 42 14.21 2.98 44.58
C THR A 42 14.38 1.47 44.68
N LYS A 43 15.28 1.11 45.55
CA LYS A 43 15.53 -0.18 46.15
C LYS A 43 14.95 -0.10 47.58
N PRO A 44 14.87 -1.15 48.41
CA PRO A 44 14.83 -2.61 48.20
C PRO A 44 13.71 -3.29 49.01
N GLU A 45 13.48 -4.59 48.86
CA GLU A 45 13.50 -5.49 50.02
C GLU A 45 13.46 -6.98 49.63
N GLU A 46 14.28 -7.66 50.28
CA GLU A 46 14.66 -9.04 50.28
C GLU A 46 13.62 -9.92 51.00
N THR A 47 13.32 -11.11 50.56
CA THR A 47 13.15 -12.26 51.44
C THR A 47 13.28 -13.60 50.72
N THR A 48 14.14 -14.33 51.22
CA THR A 48 14.70 -15.67 51.14
C THR A 48 13.73 -16.86 51.15
N LYS A 49 14.31 -18.01 50.69
CA LYS A 49 14.05 -19.45 50.97
C LYS A 49 13.08 -20.17 50.07
N ALA A 50 13.30 -21.41 49.68
CA ALA A 50 14.36 -22.43 49.86
C ALA A 50 14.07 -23.54 48.81
N GLN A 51 15.14 -24.12 48.31
CA GLN A 51 15.41 -25.52 48.03
C GLN A 51 14.24 -26.54 48.01
N GLU A 52 14.13 -27.31 46.93
CA GLU A 52 14.32 -28.76 47.04
C GLU A 52 14.58 -29.41 45.66
N THR A 53 15.60 -30.25 45.68
CA THR A 53 16.13 -31.12 44.66
C THR A 53 15.27 -32.36 44.51
N THR A 54 15.04 -32.83 43.31
CA THR A 54 14.93 -34.26 43.03
C THR A 54 15.46 -34.59 41.63
N LYS A 55 16.34 -35.53 41.63
CA LYS A 55 17.12 -36.20 40.60
C LYS A 55 16.33 -37.44 40.13
N ALA A 56 16.25 -37.68 38.84
CA ALA A 56 16.18 -39.01 38.21
C ALA A 56 16.18 -38.83 36.70
N THR A 57 17.19 -39.17 36.02
CA THR A 57 17.55 -40.45 35.37
C THR A 57 17.11 -40.56 33.90
N GLU A 58 18.14 -40.60 33.08
CA GLU A 58 18.30 -41.01 31.66
C GLU A 58 17.22 -41.90 31.02
N ALA A 59 16.89 -41.53 29.77
CA ALA A 59 16.87 -42.57 28.73
C ALA A 59 17.18 -41.87 27.40
N ALA A 60 18.32 -42.22 26.83
CA ALA A 60 18.73 -41.83 25.49
C ALA A 60 17.87 -42.57 24.45
N THR A 61 17.23 -41.86 23.59
CA THR A 61 16.76 -42.41 22.30
C THR A 61 17.35 -41.57 21.18
N LYS A 62 18.31 -42.22 20.53
CA LYS A 62 19.04 -41.74 19.37
C LYS A 62 18.14 -41.89 18.15
N GLU A 63 17.46 -40.85 17.73
CA GLU A 63 16.75 -40.83 16.46
C GLU A 63 17.61 -40.15 15.40
N THR A 64 18.03 -40.94 14.45
CA THR A 64 18.76 -40.55 13.26
C THR A 64 17.81 -39.74 12.37
N GLN A 65 17.93 -38.43 12.35
CA GLN A 65 17.27 -37.60 11.35
C GLN A 65 18.12 -37.59 10.07
N ALA A 66 17.56 -38.16 9.04
CA ALA A 66 18.06 -38.02 7.67
C ALA A 66 17.94 -36.53 7.25
N PRO A 67 18.89 -35.97 6.50
CA PRO A 67 18.82 -34.62 6.03
C PRO A 67 17.65 -34.48 5.05
N THR A 68 16.60 -33.82 5.48
CA THR A 68 15.52 -33.37 4.57
C THR A 68 16.13 -32.33 3.66
N LYS A 69 16.37 -32.72 2.42
CA LYS A 69 16.76 -31.84 1.32
C LYS A 69 15.70 -30.74 1.23
N ALA A 70 16.05 -29.54 1.64
CA ALA A 70 15.23 -28.36 1.40
C ALA A 70 15.00 -28.28 -0.11
N THR A 71 13.77 -28.50 -0.51
CA THR A 71 13.32 -28.24 -1.88
C THR A 71 13.35 -26.73 -2.02
N GLU A 72 14.35 -26.20 -2.70
CA GLU A 72 14.35 -24.81 -3.17
C GLU A 72 13.07 -24.63 -3.97
N ALA A 73 12.18 -23.79 -3.44
CA ALA A 73 11.03 -23.31 -4.19
C ALA A 73 11.59 -22.53 -5.38
N SER A 74 11.58 -23.18 -6.54
CA SER A 74 11.88 -22.54 -7.81
C SER A 74 10.95 -21.33 -7.94
N SER A 75 11.49 -20.13 -7.74
CA SER A 75 10.78 -18.90 -8.03
C SER A 75 10.61 -18.85 -9.55
N VAL A 76 9.49 -19.33 -10.02
CA VAL A 76 9.05 -19.05 -11.39
C VAL A 76 8.87 -17.54 -11.43
N SER A 77 9.82 -16.85 -12.00
CA SER A 77 9.71 -15.41 -12.30
C SER A 77 8.58 -15.27 -13.32
N THR A 78 7.38 -15.04 -12.84
CA THR A 78 6.23 -14.75 -13.68
C THR A 78 6.45 -13.35 -14.23
N LYS A 79 6.86 -13.26 -15.49
CA LYS A 79 6.96 -11.97 -16.18
C LYS A 79 5.56 -11.37 -16.21
N GLY A 80 5.40 -10.21 -15.58
CA GLY A 80 4.14 -9.49 -15.61
C GLY A 80 3.89 -8.86 -16.99
N GLU A 81 2.65 -8.57 -17.25
CA GLU A 81 2.18 -7.92 -18.49
C GLU A 81 1.54 -6.56 -18.18
N LYS A 82 1.20 -5.84 -19.22
CA LYS A 82 0.46 -4.60 -19.09
C LYS A 82 -1.03 -4.90 -18.96
N LEU A 83 -1.61 -4.59 -17.79
CA LEU A 83 -3.03 -4.72 -17.52
C LEU A 83 -3.71 -3.34 -17.63
N ILE A 84 -4.90 -3.30 -18.22
CA ILE A 84 -5.68 -2.07 -18.40
C ILE A 84 -7.13 -2.32 -18.01
N LEU A 85 -7.64 -1.49 -17.09
CA LEU A 85 -9.05 -1.39 -16.78
C LEU A 85 -9.55 -0.05 -17.33
N ASN A 86 -10.34 -0.08 -18.42
CA ASN A 86 -10.99 1.07 -18.97
C ASN A 86 -12.48 1.06 -18.59
N ALA A 87 -12.97 2.13 -17.98
CA ALA A 87 -14.38 2.22 -17.58
C ALA A 87 -15.35 2.05 -18.74
N ASN A 88 -14.93 2.40 -19.96
CA ASN A 88 -15.77 2.22 -21.18
C ASN A 88 -16.10 0.75 -21.45
N ASP A 89 -15.24 -0.17 -21.06
CA ASP A 89 -15.36 -1.61 -21.33
C ASP A 89 -16.18 -2.33 -20.25
N VAL A 90 -16.44 -1.65 -19.12
CA VAL A 90 -17.21 -2.21 -18.00
C VAL A 90 -18.72 -2.00 -18.23
N SER A 91 -19.52 -3.02 -17.97
CA SER A 91 -20.98 -2.93 -18.06
C SER A 91 -21.53 -1.93 -17.01
N THR A 92 -22.48 -1.08 -17.43
CA THR A 92 -23.16 -0.14 -16.53
C THR A 92 -24.01 -0.88 -15.50
N GLY A 93 -24.08 -0.33 -14.28
CA GLY A 93 -24.89 -0.89 -13.22
C GLY A 93 -24.20 -0.88 -11.85
N LYS A 94 -24.84 -1.49 -10.87
CA LYS A 94 -24.31 -1.66 -9.51
C LYS A 94 -23.58 -3.00 -9.39
N ILE A 95 -22.31 -2.94 -9.07
CA ILE A 95 -21.48 -4.10 -8.73
C ILE A 95 -21.65 -4.36 -7.23
N LYS A 96 -22.27 -5.48 -6.86
CA LYS A 96 -22.59 -5.86 -5.47
C LYS A 96 -21.65 -6.92 -4.90
N SER A 97 -20.79 -7.49 -5.73
CA SER A 97 -19.76 -8.47 -5.38
C SER A 97 -18.52 -8.19 -6.21
N SER A 98 -17.35 -8.55 -5.70
CA SER A 98 -16.10 -8.32 -6.43
C SER A 98 -16.10 -9.03 -7.78
N THR A 99 -15.62 -8.32 -8.81
CA THR A 99 -15.64 -8.78 -10.21
C THR A 99 -14.29 -8.49 -10.85
N VAL A 100 -13.78 -9.42 -11.64
CA VAL A 100 -12.55 -9.27 -12.42
C VAL A 100 -12.91 -8.73 -13.82
N VAL A 101 -12.19 -7.72 -14.25
CA VAL A 101 -12.28 -7.12 -15.59
C VAL A 101 -10.86 -6.88 -16.08
N ASP A 102 -10.51 -7.45 -17.21
CA ASP A 102 -9.21 -7.29 -17.87
C ASP A 102 -8.00 -7.52 -16.93
N GLY A 103 -8.12 -8.54 -16.09
CA GLY A 103 -7.08 -8.92 -15.13
C GLY A 103 -6.99 -8.08 -13.85
N LEU A 104 -7.77 -6.99 -13.73
CA LEU A 104 -7.91 -6.21 -12.50
C LEU A 104 -9.24 -6.55 -11.80
N LYS A 105 -9.31 -6.37 -10.48
CA LYS A 105 -10.52 -6.70 -9.71
C LYS A 105 -11.17 -5.45 -9.13
N ILE A 106 -12.42 -5.21 -9.48
CA ILE A 106 -13.27 -4.21 -8.83
C ILE A 106 -13.79 -4.82 -7.53
N VAL A 107 -13.38 -4.27 -6.39
CA VAL A 107 -13.72 -4.80 -5.07
C VAL A 107 -14.99 -4.13 -4.54
N ALA A 108 -16.03 -4.93 -4.39
CA ALA A 108 -17.34 -4.46 -3.93
C ALA A 108 -18.00 -5.50 -3.01
N THR A 109 -18.94 -5.04 -2.20
CA THR A 109 -19.84 -5.89 -1.40
C THR A 109 -21.28 -5.43 -1.57
N SER A 110 -22.25 -6.23 -1.15
CA SER A 110 -23.67 -5.86 -1.21
C SER A 110 -24.01 -4.58 -0.41
N LYS A 111 -23.25 -4.32 0.68
CA LYS A 111 -23.40 -3.11 1.53
C LYS A 111 -22.57 -1.94 1.03
N LYS A 112 -21.41 -2.21 0.39
CA LYS A 112 -20.49 -1.20 -0.14
C LYS A 112 -20.30 -1.45 -1.64
N THR A 113 -21.31 -1.08 -2.41
CA THR A 113 -21.33 -1.28 -3.86
C THR A 113 -20.38 -0.31 -4.57
N VAL A 114 -19.96 -0.72 -5.75
CA VAL A 114 -19.35 0.14 -6.78
C VAL A 114 -20.38 0.33 -7.88
N THR A 115 -20.44 1.49 -8.52
CA THR A 115 -21.39 1.76 -9.58
C THR A 115 -20.63 2.16 -10.84
N VAL A 116 -21.02 1.60 -11.97
CA VAL A 116 -20.57 2.05 -13.28
C VAL A 116 -21.72 2.81 -13.93
N ASP A 117 -21.51 4.08 -14.28
CA ASP A 117 -22.52 4.92 -14.93
C ASP A 117 -21.91 5.73 -16.08
N LYS A 118 -22.78 6.36 -16.87
CA LYS A 118 -22.37 7.25 -17.96
C LYS A 118 -21.73 8.51 -17.41
N SER A 119 -20.62 8.92 -18.00
CA SER A 119 -19.92 10.15 -17.65
C SER A 119 -18.93 10.50 -18.75
N ASP A 120 -19.26 11.51 -19.54
CA ASP A 120 -18.41 11.97 -20.62
C ASP A 120 -17.28 12.86 -20.06
N LYS A 121 -16.05 12.43 -20.29
CA LYS A 121 -14.84 13.15 -19.89
C LYS A 121 -13.73 12.90 -20.90
N ASP A 122 -13.04 13.96 -21.26
CA ASP A 122 -11.86 13.89 -22.11
C ASP A 122 -10.59 14.16 -21.33
N TYR A 123 -9.54 13.45 -21.69
CA TYR A 123 -8.19 13.69 -21.21
C TYR A 123 -7.21 13.57 -22.38
N LYS A 124 -6.67 14.71 -22.83
CA LYS A 124 -5.87 14.77 -24.07
C LYS A 124 -6.68 14.20 -25.24
N ASN A 125 -6.19 13.13 -25.87
CA ASN A 125 -6.83 12.49 -27.02
C ASN A 125 -7.62 11.23 -26.65
N ILE A 126 -7.98 11.07 -25.38
CA ILE A 126 -8.73 9.90 -24.88
C ILE A 126 -10.08 10.39 -24.37
N SER A 127 -11.16 9.81 -24.90
CA SER A 127 -12.53 10.09 -24.48
C SER A 127 -13.08 8.94 -23.64
N PHE A 128 -13.67 9.27 -22.51
CA PHE A 128 -14.35 8.35 -21.62
C PHE A 128 -15.84 8.67 -21.63
N THR A 129 -16.66 7.65 -21.82
CA THR A 129 -18.13 7.74 -21.78
C THR A 129 -18.74 7.13 -20.53
N LYS A 130 -17.91 6.48 -19.72
CA LYS A 130 -18.31 5.86 -18.46
C LYS A 130 -17.26 6.11 -17.37
N ARG A 131 -17.70 5.90 -16.14
CA ARG A 131 -16.83 5.92 -14.95
C ARG A 131 -17.18 4.79 -14.00
N ILE A 132 -16.20 4.39 -13.19
CA ILE A 132 -16.35 3.47 -12.06
C ILE A 132 -16.38 4.32 -10.78
N LYS A 133 -17.52 4.39 -10.12
CA LYS A 133 -17.72 5.20 -8.90
C LYS A 133 -17.38 4.40 -7.66
N LEU A 134 -16.28 4.74 -7.01
CA LEU A 134 -15.94 4.28 -5.67
C LEU A 134 -16.58 5.23 -4.65
N SER A 135 -17.82 4.96 -4.29
CA SER A 135 -18.69 5.87 -3.50
C SER A 135 -18.31 5.90 -2.02
N GLY A 136 -17.24 6.60 -1.65
CA GLY A 136 -16.76 6.76 -0.28
C GLY A 136 -15.35 6.22 -0.08
N ALA A 137 -14.86 6.27 1.16
CA ALA A 137 -13.56 5.72 1.51
C ALA A 137 -13.47 4.22 1.16
N GLY A 138 -12.34 3.84 0.59
CA GLY A 138 -12.05 2.49 0.16
C GLY A 138 -11.22 1.70 1.16
N SER A 139 -11.19 0.39 0.99
CA SER A 139 -10.34 -0.53 1.74
C SER A 139 -10.07 -1.77 0.88
N LYS A 140 -9.17 -2.64 1.32
CA LYS A 140 -8.93 -3.92 0.64
C LYS A 140 -10.18 -4.82 0.50
N SER A 141 -11.21 -4.57 1.28
CA SER A 141 -12.46 -5.38 1.29
C SER A 141 -13.61 -4.74 0.53
N ALA A 142 -13.54 -3.46 0.17
CA ALA A 142 -14.62 -2.79 -0.55
C ALA A 142 -14.21 -1.42 -1.14
N ARG A 143 -14.85 -1.05 -2.24
CA ARG A 143 -14.67 0.25 -2.91
C ARG A 143 -13.21 0.51 -3.31
N ALA A 144 -12.60 -0.49 -3.92
CA ALA A 144 -11.23 -0.44 -4.38
C ALA A 144 -11.10 -1.06 -5.79
N ILE A 145 -10.01 -0.74 -6.46
CA ILE A 145 -9.52 -1.52 -7.60
C ILE A 145 -8.31 -2.28 -7.13
N ALA A 146 -8.41 -3.61 -7.10
CA ALA A 146 -7.30 -4.48 -6.74
C ALA A 146 -6.56 -4.95 -7.98
N PHE A 147 -5.25 -5.14 -7.82
CA PHE A 147 -4.35 -5.64 -8.87
C PHE A 147 -3.17 -6.37 -8.25
N LYS A 148 -2.51 -7.19 -9.05
CA LYS A 148 -1.28 -7.86 -8.67
C LYS A 148 -0.14 -7.39 -9.55
N THR A 149 1.08 -7.40 -9.03
CA THR A 149 2.29 -7.08 -9.80
C THR A 149 3.39 -8.10 -9.57
N ALA A 150 4.24 -8.27 -10.59
CA ALA A 150 5.46 -9.08 -10.50
C ALA A 150 6.66 -8.30 -9.92
N GLY A 151 6.45 -7.07 -9.44
CA GLY A 151 7.48 -6.13 -8.98
C GLY A 151 7.80 -5.06 -10.02
N ASP A 152 8.49 -4.00 -9.61
CA ASP A 152 8.89 -2.84 -10.44
C ASP A 152 7.79 -2.38 -11.41
N SER A 153 6.67 -1.99 -10.85
CA SER A 153 5.46 -1.65 -11.59
C SER A 153 5.15 -0.16 -11.52
N LYS A 154 4.61 0.37 -12.61
CA LYS A 154 4.00 1.71 -12.66
C LYS A 154 2.49 1.56 -12.75
N VAL A 155 1.79 2.20 -11.83
CA VAL A 155 0.33 2.28 -11.82
C VAL A 155 -0.10 3.68 -12.24
N LYS A 156 -0.86 3.78 -13.33
CA LYS A 156 -1.37 5.03 -13.87
C LYS A 156 -2.88 5.05 -13.74
N ILE A 157 -3.43 6.14 -13.22
CA ILE A 157 -4.85 6.26 -12.92
C ILE A 157 -5.37 7.57 -13.49
N TYR A 158 -6.52 7.53 -14.21
CA TYR A 158 -7.28 8.72 -14.55
C TYR A 158 -8.53 8.78 -13.68
N ALA A 159 -8.68 9.87 -12.94
CA ALA A 159 -9.75 9.99 -11.95
C ALA A 159 -10.25 11.43 -11.79
N THR A 160 -11.47 11.56 -11.27
CA THR A 160 -12.02 12.79 -10.69
C THR A 160 -12.49 12.51 -9.27
N SER A 161 -12.57 13.54 -8.43
CA SER A 161 -13.37 13.45 -7.21
C SER A 161 -14.84 13.21 -7.58
N SER A 162 -15.61 12.55 -6.73
CA SER A 162 -17.06 12.46 -6.87
C SER A 162 -17.80 13.75 -6.53
N ASP A 163 -17.10 14.68 -5.92
CA ASP A 163 -17.55 16.01 -5.50
C ASP A 163 -16.87 17.04 -6.41
N THR A 164 -17.63 17.94 -7.04
CA THR A 164 -17.11 18.93 -7.97
C THR A 164 -16.22 19.97 -7.31
N ASP A 165 -16.50 20.30 -6.07
CA ASP A 165 -15.88 21.41 -5.35
C ASP A 165 -14.78 20.94 -4.39
N THR A 166 -14.84 19.68 -3.99
CA THR A 166 -13.91 19.10 -3.04
C THR A 166 -12.98 18.09 -3.68
N SER A 167 -11.68 18.31 -3.58
CA SER A 167 -10.68 17.30 -3.99
C SER A 167 -10.68 16.12 -3.03
N ARG A 168 -10.39 14.92 -3.56
CA ARG A 168 -10.21 13.71 -2.78
C ARG A 168 -8.78 13.19 -2.91
N LEU A 169 -8.37 12.38 -1.95
CA LEU A 169 -7.05 11.76 -1.93
C LEU A 169 -7.18 10.29 -2.29
N ILE A 170 -6.34 9.83 -3.21
CA ILE A 170 -6.19 8.41 -3.53
C ILE A 170 -4.77 7.94 -3.17
N LYS A 171 -4.65 6.67 -2.83
CA LYS A 171 -3.39 6.00 -2.50
C LYS A 171 -3.47 4.53 -2.90
N ILE A 172 -2.33 3.86 -2.81
CA ILE A 172 -2.25 2.42 -2.93
C ILE A 172 -1.93 1.83 -1.56
N ILE A 173 -2.63 0.76 -1.20
CA ILE A 173 -2.40 -0.03 0.01
C ILE A 173 -2.06 -1.47 -0.38
N ASP A 174 -1.33 -2.17 0.51
CA ASP A 174 -0.99 -3.59 0.36
C ASP A 174 -2.15 -4.52 0.78
N LYS A 175 -1.93 -5.83 0.67
CA LYS A 175 -2.87 -6.87 1.11
C LYS A 175 -3.17 -6.83 2.61
N ASN A 176 -2.32 -6.21 3.43
CA ASN A 176 -2.53 -6.06 4.87
C ASN A 176 -3.33 -4.79 5.19
N GLY A 177 -3.42 -3.85 4.25
CA GLY A 177 -4.07 -2.55 4.40
C GLY A 177 -3.11 -1.43 4.77
N ASN A 178 -1.79 -1.66 4.69
CA ASN A 178 -0.78 -0.66 4.93
C ASN A 178 -0.60 0.23 3.70
N ASP A 179 -0.33 1.51 3.93
CA ASP A 179 -0.01 2.45 2.87
C ASP A 179 1.35 2.12 2.25
N VAL A 180 1.39 1.93 0.93
CA VAL A 180 2.64 1.68 0.19
C VAL A 180 3.03 2.84 -0.71
N THR A 181 2.15 3.83 -0.85
CA THR A 181 2.44 5.07 -1.58
C THR A 181 1.98 6.29 -0.78
N SER A 182 2.56 7.44 -1.10
CA SER A 182 1.98 8.73 -0.70
C SER A 182 0.60 8.93 -1.37
N THR A 183 -0.20 9.83 -0.81
CA THR A 183 -1.50 10.20 -1.38
C THR A 183 -1.34 11.11 -2.59
N ALA A 184 -2.26 10.97 -3.55
CA ALA A 184 -2.38 11.89 -4.68
C ALA A 184 -3.73 12.61 -4.63
N LYS A 185 -3.70 13.95 -4.80
CA LYS A 185 -4.90 14.79 -4.79
C LYS A 185 -5.62 14.72 -6.15
N ILE A 186 -6.90 14.37 -6.12
CA ILE A 186 -7.79 14.27 -7.28
C ILE A 186 -8.83 15.39 -7.21
N PRO A 187 -8.86 16.30 -8.20
CA PRO A 187 -9.85 17.39 -8.25
C PRO A 187 -11.23 16.88 -8.68
N GLY A 188 -12.26 17.68 -8.40
CA GLY A 188 -13.63 17.38 -8.82
C GLY A 188 -13.97 17.87 -10.22
N SER A 189 -13.48 19.04 -10.58
CA SER A 189 -13.86 19.75 -11.82
C SER A 189 -13.24 19.15 -13.08
N SER A 190 -12.06 18.56 -13.00
CA SER A 190 -11.31 18.08 -14.16
C SER A 190 -10.73 16.69 -13.94
N LEU A 191 -10.62 15.94 -15.05
CA LEU A 191 -9.97 14.63 -15.04
C LEU A 191 -8.47 14.81 -14.84
N LYS A 192 -7.91 14.09 -13.86
CA LYS A 192 -6.50 14.11 -13.55
C LYS A 192 -5.86 12.74 -13.75
N SER A 193 -4.67 12.75 -14.34
CA SER A 193 -3.80 11.57 -14.37
C SER A 193 -2.82 11.62 -13.20
N VAL A 194 -2.74 10.52 -12.46
CA VAL A 194 -1.74 10.31 -11.42
C VAL A 194 -1.01 9.00 -11.67
N SER A 195 0.22 8.91 -11.19
CA SER A 195 1.03 7.69 -11.32
C SER A 195 1.71 7.37 -10.01
N PHE A 196 1.77 6.08 -9.69
CA PHE A 196 2.48 5.54 -8.55
C PHE A 196 3.51 4.52 -9.05
N ARG A 197 4.56 4.29 -8.28
CA ARG A 197 5.57 3.26 -8.51
C ARG A 197 5.54 2.28 -7.36
N LEU A 198 5.68 1.00 -7.68
CA LEU A 198 5.73 -0.11 -6.74
C LEU A 198 6.93 -0.98 -7.10
N ASP A 199 7.84 -1.13 -6.17
CA ASP A 199 9.08 -1.87 -6.41
C ASP A 199 8.92 -3.37 -6.13
N GLU A 200 7.98 -3.74 -5.26
CA GLU A 200 7.79 -5.12 -4.82
C GLU A 200 6.66 -5.83 -5.57
N ALA A 201 6.83 -7.14 -5.76
CA ALA A 201 5.75 -8.02 -6.21
C ALA A 201 4.69 -8.17 -5.11
N GLY A 202 3.41 -8.18 -5.49
CA GLY A 202 2.36 -8.31 -4.50
C GLY A 202 0.96 -8.04 -5.01
N GLU A 203 0.00 -8.12 -4.10
CA GLU A 203 -1.39 -7.72 -4.31
C GLU A 203 -1.64 -6.37 -3.63
N TYR A 204 -2.21 -5.45 -4.40
CA TYR A 204 -2.39 -4.05 -4.03
C TYR A 204 -3.79 -3.56 -4.35
N TYR A 205 -4.17 -2.45 -3.71
CA TYR A 205 -5.52 -1.88 -3.82
C TYR A 205 -5.43 -0.36 -3.98
N ILE A 206 -6.01 0.16 -5.05
CA ILE A 206 -6.24 1.59 -5.24
C ILE A 206 -7.46 1.96 -4.41
N VAL A 207 -7.30 2.87 -3.46
CA VAL A 207 -8.37 3.30 -2.54
C VAL A 207 -8.46 4.82 -2.46
N SER A 208 -9.66 5.32 -2.19
CA SER A 208 -9.85 6.70 -1.74
C SER A 208 -9.68 6.74 -0.22
N GLU A 209 -8.94 7.70 0.28
CA GLU A 209 -8.74 7.91 1.71
C GLU A 209 -10.01 8.42 2.40
N SER A 210 -10.72 9.33 1.73
CA SER A 210 -11.96 9.91 2.24
C SER A 210 -12.90 10.30 1.10
N GLY A 211 -14.18 9.97 1.23
CA GLY A 211 -15.18 10.29 0.22
C GLY A 211 -15.05 9.48 -1.06
N GLY A 212 -15.86 9.79 -2.05
CA GLY A 212 -15.90 9.05 -3.30
C GLY A 212 -14.91 9.57 -4.35
N VAL A 213 -14.43 8.68 -5.20
CA VAL A 213 -13.70 9.01 -6.43
C VAL A 213 -14.31 8.29 -7.62
N ASN A 214 -14.19 8.89 -8.78
CA ASN A 214 -14.60 8.32 -10.06
C ASN A 214 -13.33 7.90 -10.80
N ILE A 215 -13.20 6.63 -11.13
CA ILE A 215 -12.09 6.07 -11.90
C ILE A 215 -12.55 5.89 -13.34
N TYR A 216 -11.77 6.38 -14.27
CA TYR A 216 -12.00 6.25 -15.71
C TYR A 216 -11.07 5.23 -16.35
N TYR A 217 -9.86 5.13 -15.82
CA TYR A 217 -8.81 4.28 -16.37
C TYR A 217 -7.79 3.90 -15.33
N VAL A 218 -7.34 2.66 -15.35
CA VAL A 218 -6.21 2.17 -14.58
C VAL A 218 -5.30 1.36 -15.50
N GLU A 219 -4.02 1.65 -15.49
CA GLU A 219 -2.99 0.90 -16.19
C GLU A 219 -1.95 0.44 -15.18
N VAL A 220 -1.62 -0.84 -15.20
CA VAL A 220 -0.58 -1.45 -14.38
C VAL A 220 0.45 -2.07 -15.29
N SER A 221 1.69 -1.57 -15.28
CA SER A 221 2.79 -2.23 -15.95
C SER A 221 3.29 -3.40 -15.10
N ASN A 222 3.80 -4.45 -15.73
CA ASN A 222 4.29 -5.65 -15.05
C ASN A 222 3.24 -6.28 -14.10
N GLY A 223 1.96 -6.23 -14.52
CA GLY A 223 0.82 -6.77 -13.80
C GLY A 223 0.70 -8.28 -13.96
N ILE A 224 0.04 -8.93 -13.00
CA ILE A 224 -0.37 -10.34 -13.03
C ILE A 224 -1.90 -10.36 -12.98
N ALA A 225 -2.55 -10.93 -13.99
CA ALA A 225 -4.01 -11.03 -14.03
C ALA A 225 -4.56 -11.90 -12.87
N TYR A 226 -5.77 -11.55 -12.39
CA TYR A 226 -6.50 -12.36 -11.42
C TYR A 226 -7.01 -13.66 -12.01
#